data_4faae380c6734580967feb8a63c7aff2
#
_entry.id   4faae380c6734580967feb8a63c7aff2
#
_cell.length_a   1.000
_cell.length_b   1.000
_cell.length_c   1.000
_cell.angle_alpha   90.00
_cell.angle_beta   90.00
_cell.angle_gamma   90.00
#
_symmetry.space_group_name_H-M   'P 1'
#
loop_
_entity.id
_entity.type
_entity.pdbx_description
1 polymer ?
#
loop_
_entity_poly.entity_id
_entity_poly.type
_entity_poly.pdbx_seq_one_letter_code
_entity_poly.pdbx_strand_id
1 'polypeptide(L)'
;MNNVFQLVVEHDNFYDTKEFDSYLFETEKDAIDYMNDLMESYKLDFVENYDCEDVNQLMNEYLEVTIDSDTYVNFYIEDACNIVFYIQERPILKFN
;
A
#
# COMPACT_ATOMS: atom_id res chain seq x y z
N MET A 1 -10.61 25.10 7.95
CA MET A 1 -11.15 24.09 7.05
C MET A 1 -10.52 22.74 7.42
N ASN A 2 -11.34 21.73 7.57
CA ASN A 2 -10.84 20.42 7.93
C ASN A 2 -10.55 19.61 6.66
N ASN A 3 -9.41 18.95 6.64
CA ASN A 3 -9.04 18.03 5.59
C ASN A 3 -9.01 16.62 6.15
N VAL A 4 -9.21 15.66 5.27
CA VAL A 4 -8.99 14.25 5.57
C VAL A 4 -7.82 13.74 4.77
N PHE A 5 -7.22 12.66 5.23
CA PHE A 5 -6.11 12.01 4.56
C PHE A 5 -6.61 10.67 4.04
N GLN A 6 -6.54 10.50 2.74
CA GLN A 6 -7.00 9.29 2.08
C GLN A 6 -5.81 8.42 1.73
N LEU A 7 -5.78 7.22 2.31
CA LEU A 7 -4.86 6.18 1.87
C LEU A 7 -5.51 5.41 0.73
N VAL A 8 -4.83 5.34 -0.40
CA VAL A 8 -5.28 4.56 -1.55
C VAL A 8 -4.31 3.42 -1.78
N VAL A 9 -4.86 2.24 -2.01
CA VAL A 9 -4.08 1.06 -2.37
C VAL A 9 -4.58 0.57 -3.73
N GLU A 10 -3.71 0.65 -4.73
CA GLU A 10 -4.02 0.16 -6.08
C GLU A 10 -3.28 -1.17 -6.28
N HIS A 11 -4.04 -2.24 -6.45
CA HIS A 11 -3.49 -3.57 -6.61
C HIS A 11 -3.76 -4.06 -8.03
N ASP A 12 -2.71 -4.16 -8.83
CA ASP A 12 -2.78 -4.62 -10.21
C ASP A 12 -2.20 -6.04 -10.30
N ASN A 13 -3.09 -7.02 -10.50
CA ASN A 13 -2.70 -8.38 -10.82
C ASN A 13 -2.63 -8.49 -12.34
N PHE A 14 -1.45 -8.60 -12.90
CA PHE A 14 -1.21 -8.49 -14.36
C PHE A 14 -2.06 -9.43 -15.21
N TYR A 15 -2.46 -10.56 -14.66
CA TYR A 15 -3.23 -11.59 -15.38
C TYR A 15 -4.67 -11.70 -14.90
N ASP A 16 -5.12 -10.75 -14.06
CA ASP A 16 -6.44 -10.78 -13.46
C ASP A 16 -7.00 -9.36 -13.35
N THR A 17 -7.75 -9.07 -12.29
CA THR A 17 -8.41 -7.79 -12.10
C THR A 17 -7.51 -6.78 -11.40
N LYS A 18 -7.83 -5.50 -11.64
CA LYS A 18 -7.24 -4.39 -10.92
C LYS A 18 -8.20 -3.99 -9.80
N GLU A 19 -7.69 -3.93 -8.58
CA GLU A 19 -8.49 -3.61 -7.39
C GLU A 19 -8.01 -2.31 -6.75
N PHE A 20 -8.95 -1.60 -6.15
CA PHE A 20 -8.69 -0.35 -5.44
C PHE A 20 -9.33 -0.42 -4.07
N ASP A 21 -8.55 -0.11 -3.04
CA ASP A 21 -9.05 0.09 -1.70
C ASP A 21 -8.71 1.50 -1.24
N SER A 22 -9.59 2.12 -0.46
CA SER A 22 -9.30 3.41 0.11
C SER A 22 -9.81 3.52 1.54
N TYR A 23 -9.09 4.29 2.34
CA TYR A 23 -9.35 4.48 3.76
C TYR A 23 -9.19 5.95 4.09
N LEU A 24 -10.06 6.48 4.96
CA LEU A 24 -10.02 7.89 5.34
C LEU A 24 -9.56 8.05 6.78
N PHE A 25 -8.70 9.03 7.02
CA PHE A 25 -8.13 9.33 8.34
C PHE A 25 -8.20 10.83 8.61
N GLU A 26 -8.33 11.19 9.87
CA GLU A 26 -8.36 12.58 10.28
C GLU A 26 -6.98 13.23 10.28
N THR A 27 -5.91 12.44 10.46
CA THR A 27 -4.54 12.93 10.48
C THR A 27 -3.66 12.15 9.51
N GLU A 28 -2.62 12.82 9.02
CA GLU A 28 -1.64 12.16 8.15
C GLU A 28 -0.89 11.05 8.90
N LYS A 29 -0.59 11.29 10.17
CA LYS A 29 0.11 10.30 10.99
C LYS A 29 -0.68 8.99 11.08
N ASP A 30 -1.98 9.07 11.30
CA ASP A 30 -2.83 7.87 11.37
C ASP A 30 -2.87 7.14 10.03
N ALA A 31 -2.91 7.88 8.93
CA ALA A 31 -2.87 7.29 7.60
C ALA A 31 -1.53 6.58 7.34
N ILE A 32 -0.41 7.21 7.72
CA ILE A 32 0.92 6.62 7.57
C ILE A 32 1.07 5.36 8.42
N ASP A 33 0.62 5.41 9.68
CA ASP A 33 0.69 4.26 10.57
C ASP A 33 -0.11 3.08 10.02
N TYR A 34 -1.31 3.33 9.51
CA TYR A 34 -2.13 2.29 8.91
C TYR A 34 -1.48 1.75 7.63
N MET A 35 -0.93 2.63 6.80
CA MET A 35 -0.23 2.21 5.57
C MET A 35 0.95 1.29 5.90
N ASN A 36 1.73 1.62 6.92
CA ASN A 36 2.86 0.80 7.33
C ASN A 36 2.40 -0.57 7.84
N ASP A 37 1.33 -0.62 8.63
CA ASP A 37 0.77 -1.89 9.10
C ASP A 37 0.27 -2.73 7.93
N LEU A 38 -0.38 -2.10 6.97
CA LEU A 38 -0.89 -2.78 5.79
C LEU A 38 0.24 -3.34 4.93
N MET A 39 1.31 -2.55 4.74
CA MET A 39 2.49 -3.02 4.00
C MET A 39 3.14 -4.23 4.66
N GLU A 40 3.27 -4.23 5.99
CA GLU A 40 3.79 -5.38 6.71
C GLU A 40 2.90 -6.61 6.53
N SER A 41 1.59 -6.42 6.57
CA SER A 41 0.63 -7.50 6.33
C SER A 41 0.78 -8.10 4.94
N TYR A 42 0.94 -7.27 3.91
CA TYR A 42 1.18 -7.74 2.55
C TYR A 42 2.48 -8.52 2.45
N LYS A 43 3.55 -8.06 3.09
CA LYS A 43 4.83 -8.77 3.07
C LYS A 43 4.71 -10.15 3.70
N LEU A 44 4.00 -10.27 4.82
CA LEU A 44 3.80 -11.56 5.48
C LEU A 44 2.97 -12.51 4.61
N ASP A 45 1.96 -12.01 3.94
CA ASP A 45 1.17 -12.81 3.00
C ASP A 45 2.04 -13.31 1.84
N PHE A 46 2.91 -12.46 1.29
CA PHE A 46 3.82 -12.86 0.23
C PHE A 46 4.85 -13.88 0.71
N VAL A 47 5.37 -13.75 1.93
CA VAL A 47 6.27 -14.74 2.51
C VAL A 47 5.61 -16.11 2.50
N GLU A 48 4.35 -16.18 2.89
CA GLU A 48 3.59 -17.42 2.89
C GLU A 48 3.31 -17.92 1.47
N ASN A 49 2.85 -17.03 0.58
CA ASN A 49 2.47 -17.39 -0.79
C ASN A 49 3.66 -17.87 -1.64
N TYR A 50 4.85 -17.30 -1.42
CA TYR A 50 6.06 -17.65 -2.17
C TYR A 50 6.95 -18.62 -1.40
N ASP A 51 6.47 -19.16 -0.29
CA ASP A 51 7.19 -20.15 0.51
C ASP A 51 8.58 -19.67 0.92
N CYS A 52 8.67 -18.40 1.31
CA CYS A 52 9.92 -17.82 1.81
C CYS A 52 10.11 -18.14 3.28
N GLU A 53 11.36 -18.16 3.74
CA GLU A 53 11.68 -18.36 5.15
C GLU A 53 11.35 -17.14 5.99
N ASP A 54 11.58 -15.94 5.42
CA ASP A 54 11.34 -14.67 6.10
C ASP A 54 11.18 -13.53 5.08
N VAL A 55 10.95 -12.32 5.60
CA VAL A 55 10.80 -11.13 4.78
C VAL A 55 12.08 -10.79 4.02
N ASN A 56 13.25 -11.07 4.60
CA ASN A 56 14.53 -10.79 3.93
C ASN A 56 14.66 -11.61 2.65
N GLN A 57 14.32 -12.89 2.70
CA GLN A 57 14.33 -13.73 1.50
C GLN A 57 13.33 -13.21 0.46
N LEU A 58 12.14 -12.83 0.88
CA LEU A 58 11.13 -12.24 -0.01
C LEU A 58 11.67 -11.01 -0.72
N MET A 59 12.28 -10.09 0.02
CA MET A 59 12.81 -8.84 -0.53
C MET A 59 14.01 -9.06 -1.44
N ASN A 60 14.81 -10.10 -1.19
CA ASN A 60 15.99 -10.40 -2.00
C ASN A 60 15.64 -11.12 -3.30
N GLU A 61 14.61 -11.96 -3.30
CA GLU A 61 14.34 -12.85 -4.42
C GLU A 61 13.09 -12.50 -5.22
N TYR A 62 12.07 -11.89 -4.60
CA TYR A 62 10.78 -11.70 -5.24
C TYR A 62 10.26 -10.27 -5.24
N LEU A 63 10.22 -9.64 -4.07
CA LEU A 63 9.55 -8.36 -3.90
C LEU A 63 10.51 -7.19 -4.04
N GLU A 64 10.20 -6.31 -4.98
CA GLU A 64 10.91 -5.03 -5.13
C GLU A 64 10.06 -3.93 -4.50
N VAL A 65 10.65 -3.20 -3.55
CA VAL A 65 9.98 -2.09 -2.86
C VAL A 65 10.66 -0.79 -3.26
N THR A 66 9.87 0.14 -3.79
CA THR A 66 10.33 1.49 -4.12
C THR A 66 9.63 2.48 -3.20
N ILE A 67 10.40 3.20 -2.40
CA ILE A 67 9.89 4.21 -1.48
C ILE A 67 10.24 5.59 -2.05
N ASP A 68 9.24 6.30 -2.58
CA ASP A 68 9.43 7.67 -3.05
C ASP A 68 9.35 8.66 -1.89
N SER A 69 8.47 8.40 -0.94
CA SER A 69 8.31 9.20 0.27
C SER A 69 7.58 8.37 1.33
N ASP A 70 7.38 8.93 2.52
CA ASP A 70 6.59 8.27 3.57
C ASP A 70 5.10 8.18 3.23
N THR A 71 4.66 8.84 2.15
CA THR A 71 3.28 8.81 1.68
C THR A 71 3.11 8.18 0.30
N TYR A 72 4.17 7.61 -0.27
CA TYR A 72 4.09 6.95 -1.58
C TYR A 72 5.09 5.80 -1.64
N VAL A 73 4.57 4.57 -1.74
CA VAL A 73 5.38 3.34 -1.79
C VAL A 73 4.82 2.44 -2.88
N ASN A 74 5.71 1.77 -3.60
CA ASN A 74 5.34 0.82 -4.63
C ASN A 74 5.96 -0.56 -4.31
N PHE A 75 5.10 -1.59 -4.36
CA PHE A 75 5.50 -2.99 -4.27
C PHE A 75 5.36 -3.64 -5.64
N TYR A 76 6.41 -4.30 -6.10
CA TYR A 76 6.41 -4.95 -7.40
C TYR A 76 6.94 -6.37 -7.28
N ILE A 77 6.20 -7.32 -7.86
CA ILE A 77 6.66 -8.71 -8.01
C ILE A 77 6.56 -9.05 -9.49
N GLU A 78 7.69 -9.40 -10.08
CA GLU A 78 7.79 -9.69 -11.51
C GLU A 78 6.79 -10.77 -11.91
N ASP A 79 6.07 -10.52 -13.00
CA ASP A 79 5.05 -11.41 -13.57
C ASP A 79 3.87 -11.75 -12.63
N ALA A 80 3.72 -11.03 -11.54
CA ALA A 80 2.66 -11.30 -10.57
C ALA A 80 1.78 -10.09 -10.29
N CYS A 81 2.34 -9.02 -9.73
CA CYS A 81 1.53 -7.87 -9.32
C CYS A 81 2.34 -6.59 -9.15
N ASN A 82 1.62 -5.49 -9.14
CA ASN A 82 2.14 -4.18 -8.79
C ASN A 82 1.15 -3.53 -7.84
N ILE A 83 1.63 -3.14 -6.66
CA ILE A 83 0.77 -2.52 -5.64
C ILE A 83 1.33 -1.14 -5.33
N VAL A 84 0.47 -0.13 -5.45
CA VAL A 84 0.83 1.25 -5.12
C VAL A 84 0.06 1.66 -3.87
N PHE A 85 0.79 2.15 -2.88
CA PHE A 85 0.25 2.70 -1.64
C PHE A 85 0.54 4.19 -1.63
N TYR A 86 -0.49 5.03 -1.55
CA TYR A 86 -0.24 6.46 -1.43
C TYR A 86 -1.30 7.13 -0.57
N ILE A 87 -0.89 8.26 0.02
CA ILE A 87 -1.75 9.07 0.87
C ILE A 87 -1.88 10.44 0.22
N GLN A 88 -3.12 10.90 0.08
CA GLN A 88 -3.42 12.23 -0.43
C GLN A 88 -4.31 12.98 0.55
N GLU A 89 -4.04 14.26 0.70
CA GLU A 89 -4.87 15.14 1.49
C GLU A 89 -6.08 15.59 0.67
N ARG A 90 -7.26 15.48 1.24
CA ARG A 90 -8.52 15.82 0.58
C ARG A 90 -9.32 16.79 1.43
N PRO A 91 -9.90 17.84 0.84
CA PRO A 91 -10.80 18.70 1.59
C PRO A 91 -12.11 17.99 1.90
N ILE A 92 -12.67 18.28 3.07
CA ILE A 92 -14.01 17.82 3.41
C ILE A 92 -15.01 18.80 2.79
N LEU A 93 -15.83 18.29 1.88
CA LEU A 93 -16.90 19.08 1.28
C LEU A 93 -18.13 19.00 2.17
N LYS A 94 -18.65 20.17 2.58
CA LYS A 94 -19.86 20.24 3.37
C LYS A 94 -20.97 20.78 2.46
N PHE A 95 -22.06 20.05 2.42
CA PHE A 95 -23.28 20.48 1.72
C PHE A 95 -24.32 20.89 2.77
N ASN A 96 -24.86 22.07 2.61
CA ASN A 96 -25.91 22.56 3.48
C ASN A 96 -27.26 22.38 2.82
#